data_f07a2043d712d61463f9072797d37f1f
#
_entry.id   f07a2043d712d61463f9072797d37f1f
#
_cell.length_a   1.000
_cell.length_b   1.000
_cell.length_c   1.000
_cell.angle_alpha   90.00
_cell.angle_beta   90.00
_cell.angle_gamma   90.00
#
_symmetry.space_group_name_H-M   'P 1'
#
loop_
_entity.id
_entity.type
_entity.pdbx_description
1 polymer ?
#
loop_
_entity_poly.entity_id
_entity_poly.type
_entity_poly.pdbx_seq_one_letter_code
_entity_poly.pdbx_strand_id
1 'polypeptide(L)'
;MKRIRIILLVLAVCTPSLAAAQALKFEEAGTLLGGSCGKDIDDNCRGVNFDPIRLKECLYRNQDAVSAKCQADYPRALSAIQQRITARSTLLKLCNWEMNHLCGEVRQDPAKGLQCLLDSTKKATPNCNKAISAAGYR
;
A
#
# COMPACT_ATOMS: atom_id res chain seq x y z
N MET A 1 55.76 -10.57 -40.38
CA MET A 1 54.76 -9.49 -40.11
C MET A 1 53.45 -10.16 -39.78
N LYS A 2 53.20 -10.39 -38.44
CA LYS A 2 51.99 -11.06 -37.93
C LYS A 2 50.92 -9.97 -37.65
N ARG A 3 49.81 -10.02 -38.33
CA ARG A 3 48.67 -9.12 -38.10
C ARG A 3 47.86 -9.67 -36.91
N ILE A 4 47.89 -8.99 -35.77
CA ILE A 4 47.08 -9.25 -34.61
C ILE A 4 45.71 -8.66 -34.89
N ARG A 5 44.68 -9.52 -35.06
CA ARG A 5 43.26 -9.12 -35.09
C ARG A 5 42.74 -8.99 -33.67
N ILE A 6 42.53 -7.78 -33.22
CA ILE A 6 41.88 -7.49 -31.95
C ILE A 6 40.36 -7.65 -32.18
N ILE A 7 39.79 -8.73 -31.62
CA ILE A 7 38.36 -8.96 -31.58
C ILE A 7 37.82 -8.17 -30.36
N LEU A 8 37.15 -7.05 -30.59
CA LEU A 8 36.43 -6.29 -29.60
C LEU A 8 35.14 -7.06 -29.26
N LEU A 9 35.15 -7.79 -28.12
CA LEU A 9 33.96 -8.36 -27.51
C LEU A 9 33.15 -7.24 -26.86
N VAL A 10 32.09 -6.81 -27.51
CA VAL A 10 31.10 -5.90 -26.92
C VAL A 10 30.24 -6.73 -25.94
N LEU A 11 30.56 -6.63 -24.65
CA LEU A 11 29.69 -7.11 -23.58
C LEU A 11 28.46 -6.23 -23.48
N ALA A 12 27.35 -6.68 -24.06
CA ALA A 12 26.05 -6.07 -23.85
C ALA A 12 25.63 -6.32 -22.38
N VAL A 13 25.80 -5.32 -21.53
CA VAL A 13 25.31 -5.31 -20.15
C VAL A 13 23.80 -5.14 -20.23
N CYS A 14 23.04 -6.25 -20.18
CA CYS A 14 21.62 -6.24 -19.91
C CYS A 14 21.41 -5.76 -18.47
N THR A 15 21.21 -4.48 -18.26
CA THR A 15 20.71 -3.95 -16.99
C THR A 15 19.25 -4.37 -16.87
N PRO A 16 18.85 -5.20 -15.88
CA PRO A 16 17.43 -5.40 -15.59
C PRO A 16 16.84 -4.05 -15.19
N SER A 17 15.97 -3.48 -16.00
CA SER A 17 15.10 -2.41 -15.58
C SER A 17 14.26 -2.93 -14.42
N LEU A 18 14.62 -2.56 -13.19
CA LEU A 18 13.74 -2.62 -12.03
C LEU A 18 12.58 -1.66 -12.35
N ALA A 19 11.58 -2.17 -13.08
CA ALA A 19 10.29 -1.52 -13.14
C ALA A 19 9.82 -1.43 -11.68
N ALA A 20 9.95 -0.24 -11.08
CA ALA A 20 9.41 0.03 -9.77
C ALA A 20 7.92 -0.30 -9.87
N ALA A 21 7.54 -1.43 -9.29
CA ALA A 21 6.14 -1.83 -9.19
C ALA A 21 5.43 -0.69 -8.46
N GLN A 22 4.69 0.11 -9.22
CA GLN A 22 3.96 1.24 -8.64
C GLN A 22 3.02 0.68 -7.58
N ALA A 23 3.17 1.16 -6.35
CA ALA A 23 2.34 0.71 -5.24
C ALA A 23 0.87 0.99 -5.60
N LEU A 24 0.07 -0.08 -5.60
CA LEU A 24 -1.35 -0.01 -5.91
C LEU A 24 -2.05 0.95 -4.92
N LYS A 25 -2.85 1.87 -5.43
CA LYS A 25 -3.63 2.76 -4.57
C LYS A 25 -4.75 2.00 -3.88
N PHE A 26 -5.18 2.50 -2.73
CA PHE A 26 -6.22 1.84 -1.93
C PHE A 26 -7.53 1.66 -2.70
N GLU A 27 -7.96 2.67 -3.43
CA GLU A 27 -9.20 2.67 -4.22
C GLU A 27 -9.11 1.66 -5.36
N GLU A 28 -7.94 1.60 -6.03
CA GLU A 28 -7.63 0.62 -7.07
C GLU A 28 -7.57 -0.80 -6.50
N ALA A 29 -7.05 -0.96 -5.27
CA ALA A 29 -6.97 -2.24 -4.58
C ALA A 29 -8.36 -2.82 -4.28
N GLY A 30 -9.30 -1.99 -3.83
CA GLY A 30 -10.69 -2.39 -3.58
C GLY A 30 -11.39 -2.82 -4.87
N THR A 31 -11.25 -2.04 -5.94
CA THR A 31 -11.81 -2.35 -7.26
C THR A 31 -11.21 -3.63 -7.84
N LEU A 32 -9.89 -3.78 -7.74
CA LEU A 32 -9.19 -4.97 -8.21
C LEU A 32 -9.65 -6.22 -7.45
N LEU A 33 -9.70 -6.15 -6.11
CA LEU A 33 -10.12 -7.26 -5.27
C LEU A 33 -11.57 -7.67 -5.58
N GLY A 34 -12.49 -6.72 -5.66
CA GLY A 34 -13.89 -6.98 -6.00
C GLY A 34 -14.06 -7.58 -7.40
N GLY A 35 -13.37 -7.02 -8.39
CA GLY A 35 -13.46 -7.48 -9.78
C GLY A 35 -12.76 -8.81 -10.09
N SER A 36 -11.72 -9.14 -9.32
CA SER A 36 -10.96 -10.38 -9.53
C SER A 36 -11.36 -11.51 -8.60
N CYS A 37 -11.78 -11.18 -7.37
CA CYS A 37 -11.98 -12.14 -6.29
C CYS A 37 -13.40 -12.14 -5.71
N GLY A 38 -14.30 -11.25 -6.13
CA GLY A 38 -15.62 -11.12 -5.51
C GLY A 38 -16.35 -12.46 -5.41
N LYS A 39 -16.45 -13.19 -6.54
CA LYS A 39 -17.09 -14.49 -6.58
C LYS A 39 -16.35 -15.54 -5.70
N ASP A 40 -15.03 -15.57 -5.78
CA ASP A 40 -14.23 -16.53 -4.99
C ASP A 40 -14.36 -16.30 -3.49
N ILE A 41 -14.47 -15.01 -3.07
CA ILE A 41 -14.71 -14.63 -1.67
C ILE A 41 -16.10 -15.08 -1.23
N ASP A 42 -17.11 -14.83 -2.04
CA ASP A 42 -18.49 -15.22 -1.75
C ASP A 42 -18.66 -16.74 -1.66
N ASP A 43 -17.98 -17.48 -2.49
CA ASP A 43 -18.09 -18.93 -2.54
C ASP A 43 -17.28 -19.63 -1.44
N ASN A 44 -16.05 -19.16 -1.17
CA ASN A 44 -15.09 -19.88 -0.35
C ASN A 44 -14.76 -19.20 0.99
N CYS A 45 -15.06 -17.90 1.15
CA CYS A 45 -14.66 -17.10 2.31
C CYS A 45 -15.82 -16.36 2.98
N ARG A 46 -17.04 -16.91 2.90
CA ARG A 46 -18.21 -16.32 3.56
C ARG A 46 -17.98 -16.17 5.06
N GLY A 47 -18.36 -15.01 5.60
CA GLY A 47 -18.24 -14.70 7.02
C GLY A 47 -16.83 -14.29 7.45
N VAL A 48 -15.86 -14.28 6.55
CA VAL A 48 -14.59 -13.60 6.79
C VAL A 48 -14.85 -12.12 6.64
N ASN A 49 -14.85 -11.37 7.76
CA ASN A 49 -14.90 -9.92 7.73
C ASN A 49 -13.78 -9.39 6.80
N PHE A 50 -13.98 -8.20 6.21
CA PHE A 50 -13.00 -7.55 5.31
C PHE A 50 -11.68 -7.15 6.02
N ASP A 51 -11.25 -7.97 7.00
CA ASP A 51 -9.92 -7.93 7.57
C ASP A 51 -8.94 -8.52 6.53
N PRO A 52 -7.98 -7.73 6.03
CA PRO A 52 -7.12 -8.16 4.93
C PRO A 52 -6.24 -9.37 5.31
N ILE A 53 -5.92 -9.56 6.59
CA ILE A 53 -5.10 -10.69 7.05
C ILE A 53 -5.94 -11.96 7.00
N ARG A 54 -7.14 -11.94 7.60
CA ARG A 54 -8.05 -13.10 7.62
C ARG A 54 -8.52 -13.48 6.22
N LEU A 55 -8.80 -12.48 5.37
CA LEU A 55 -9.20 -12.72 3.98
C LEU A 55 -8.05 -13.35 3.18
N LYS A 56 -6.82 -12.87 3.35
CA LYS A 56 -5.63 -13.47 2.75
C LYS A 56 -5.47 -14.93 3.17
N GLU A 57 -5.60 -15.23 4.46
CA GLU A 57 -5.50 -16.60 4.98
C GLU A 57 -6.61 -17.51 4.43
N CYS A 58 -7.83 -16.99 4.30
CA CYS A 58 -8.95 -17.75 3.74
C CYS A 58 -8.70 -18.09 2.26
N LEU A 59 -8.35 -17.11 1.44
CA LEU A 59 -8.06 -17.32 0.02
C LEU A 59 -6.87 -18.27 -0.18
N TYR A 60 -5.84 -18.15 0.65
CA TYR A 60 -4.69 -19.04 0.59
C TYR A 60 -5.06 -20.49 0.95
N ARG A 61 -5.86 -20.70 1.99
CA ARG A 61 -6.31 -22.06 2.38
C ARG A 61 -7.22 -22.72 1.34
N ASN A 62 -7.95 -21.93 0.57
CA ASN A 62 -8.84 -22.40 -0.48
C ASN A 62 -8.25 -22.21 -1.89
N GLN A 63 -6.93 -22.10 -2.03
CA GLN A 63 -6.27 -21.75 -3.28
C GLN A 63 -6.63 -22.69 -4.46
N ASP A 64 -6.91 -23.97 -4.20
CA ASP A 64 -7.29 -24.93 -5.25
C ASP A 64 -8.70 -24.67 -5.81
N ALA A 65 -9.57 -23.99 -5.05
CA ALA A 65 -10.90 -23.58 -5.46
C ALA A 65 -10.99 -22.13 -5.94
N VAL A 66 -9.97 -21.32 -5.66
CA VAL A 66 -9.88 -19.90 -6.02
C VAL A 66 -9.39 -19.77 -7.46
N SER A 67 -10.05 -18.92 -8.26
CA SER A 67 -9.69 -18.69 -9.67
C SER A 67 -8.25 -18.18 -9.82
N ALA A 68 -7.59 -18.54 -10.93
CA ALA A 68 -6.24 -18.10 -11.25
C ALA A 68 -6.11 -16.56 -11.27
N LYS A 69 -7.17 -15.85 -11.72
CA LYS A 69 -7.22 -14.40 -11.73
C LYS A 69 -7.20 -13.83 -10.32
N CYS A 70 -7.99 -14.38 -9.40
CA CYS A 70 -7.99 -13.97 -7.99
C CYS A 70 -6.63 -14.28 -7.34
N GLN A 71 -6.06 -15.47 -7.57
CA GLN A 71 -4.74 -15.83 -7.04
C GLN A 71 -3.64 -14.85 -7.44
N ALA A 72 -3.67 -14.35 -8.67
CA ALA A 72 -2.69 -13.36 -9.16
C ALA A 72 -2.88 -11.96 -8.52
N ASP A 73 -4.11 -11.57 -8.19
CA ASP A 73 -4.45 -10.20 -7.83
C ASP A 73 -4.60 -9.96 -6.32
N TYR A 74 -5.11 -10.95 -5.55
CA TYR A 74 -5.41 -10.72 -4.14
C TYR A 74 -4.18 -10.34 -3.27
N PRO A 75 -2.96 -10.88 -3.50
CA PRO A 75 -1.83 -10.55 -2.62
C PRO A 75 -1.48 -9.06 -2.67
N ARG A 76 -1.45 -8.48 -3.87
CA ARG A 76 -1.13 -7.05 -4.06
C ARG A 76 -2.28 -6.15 -3.59
N ALA A 77 -3.53 -6.53 -3.84
CA ALA A 77 -4.70 -5.77 -3.40
C ALA A 77 -4.79 -5.71 -1.87
N LEU A 78 -4.70 -6.87 -1.19
CA LEU A 78 -4.73 -6.93 0.26
C LEU A 78 -3.53 -6.25 0.92
N SER A 79 -2.35 -6.31 0.29
CA SER A 79 -1.17 -5.56 0.76
C SER A 79 -1.42 -4.05 0.75
N ALA A 80 -1.99 -3.50 -0.33
CA ALA A 80 -2.29 -2.07 -0.43
C ALA A 80 -3.36 -1.64 0.61
N ILE A 81 -4.37 -2.46 0.83
CA ILE A 81 -5.40 -2.23 1.85
C ILE A 81 -4.76 -2.22 3.25
N GLN A 82 -3.91 -3.21 3.56
CA GLN A 82 -3.21 -3.28 4.85
C GLN A 82 -2.29 -2.08 5.08
N GLN A 83 -1.57 -1.63 4.06
CA GLN A 83 -0.72 -0.44 4.14
C GLN A 83 -1.54 0.81 4.51
N ARG A 84 -2.73 0.99 3.92
CA ARG A 84 -3.62 2.10 4.25
C ARG A 84 -4.12 2.04 5.69
N ILE A 85 -4.53 0.86 6.16
CA ILE A 85 -4.96 0.62 7.54
C ILE A 85 -3.82 0.97 8.51
N THR A 86 -2.61 0.48 8.24
CA THR A 86 -1.43 0.77 9.05
C THR A 86 -1.08 2.26 9.04
N ALA A 87 -1.13 2.92 7.89
CA ALA A 87 -0.87 4.36 7.80
C ALA A 87 -1.87 5.17 8.64
N ARG A 88 -3.15 4.82 8.63
CA ARG A 88 -4.19 5.46 9.46
C ARG A 88 -3.95 5.25 10.95
N SER A 89 -3.64 4.04 11.37
CA SER A 89 -3.41 3.71 12.79
C SER A 89 -2.14 4.36 13.37
N THR A 90 -1.17 4.68 12.52
CA THR A 90 0.11 5.27 12.94
C THR A 90 0.20 6.79 12.72
N LEU A 91 -0.76 7.39 12.01
CA LEU A 91 -0.72 8.80 11.59
C LEU A 91 -0.44 9.77 12.74
N LEU A 92 -1.25 9.71 13.80
CA LEU A 92 -1.11 10.65 14.94
C LEU A 92 0.22 10.47 15.67
N LYS A 93 0.77 9.26 15.68
CA LYS A 93 2.10 8.99 16.24
C LYS A 93 3.21 9.61 15.38
N LEU A 94 3.10 9.48 14.05
CA LEU A 94 4.07 10.05 13.11
C LEU A 94 4.00 11.59 13.07
N CYS A 95 2.83 12.17 13.30
CA CYS A 95 2.60 13.61 13.39
C CYS A 95 2.59 14.15 14.84
N ASN A 96 3.22 13.44 15.77
CA ASN A 96 3.18 13.80 17.19
C ASN A 96 3.74 15.21 17.49
N TRP A 97 4.73 15.66 16.72
CA TRP A 97 5.26 17.01 16.87
C TRP A 97 4.18 18.05 16.51
N GLU A 98 3.52 17.90 15.39
CA GLU A 98 2.43 18.77 14.93
C GLU A 98 1.24 18.74 15.89
N MET A 99 0.88 17.55 16.36
CA MET A 99 -0.19 17.39 17.35
C MET A 99 0.09 18.18 18.63
N ASN A 100 1.35 18.24 19.06
CA ASN A 100 1.73 18.98 20.27
C ASN A 100 1.86 20.49 20.03
N HIS A 101 2.42 20.92 18.89
CA HIS A 101 2.77 22.32 18.65
C HIS A 101 1.70 23.11 17.89
N LEU A 102 0.93 22.45 17.04
CA LEU A 102 -0.10 23.10 16.22
C LEU A 102 -1.52 22.81 16.72
N CYS A 103 -1.74 21.67 17.40
CA CYS A 103 -3.05 21.17 17.80
C CYS A 103 -3.15 20.86 19.31
N GLY A 104 -2.27 21.44 20.13
CA GLY A 104 -2.14 21.11 21.56
C GLY A 104 -3.45 21.16 22.36
N GLU A 105 -4.32 22.12 22.07
CA GLU A 105 -5.60 22.30 22.77
C GLU A 105 -6.61 21.17 22.49
N VAL A 106 -6.58 20.58 21.29
CA VAL A 106 -7.55 19.57 20.85
C VAL A 106 -6.97 18.17 20.74
N ARG A 107 -5.69 17.97 21.03
CA ARG A 107 -4.99 16.69 20.86
C ARG A 107 -5.57 15.53 21.66
N GLN A 108 -6.28 15.82 22.74
CA GLN A 108 -6.91 14.82 23.61
C GLN A 108 -8.15 14.18 22.94
N ASP A 109 -8.76 14.88 21.98
CA ASP A 109 -9.87 14.38 21.19
C ASP A 109 -9.33 13.93 19.81
N PRO A 110 -9.30 12.62 19.51
CA PRO A 110 -8.70 12.12 18.26
C PRO A 110 -9.34 12.69 16.99
N ALA A 111 -10.66 12.93 17.00
CA ALA A 111 -11.38 13.48 15.85
C ALA A 111 -11.03 14.94 15.61
N LYS A 112 -11.05 15.75 16.65
CA LYS A 112 -10.69 17.17 16.58
C LYS A 112 -9.20 17.35 16.32
N GLY A 113 -8.36 16.51 16.91
CA GLY A 113 -6.93 16.47 16.65
C GLY A 113 -6.60 16.16 15.20
N LEU A 114 -7.27 15.17 14.61
CA LEU A 114 -7.12 14.85 13.18
C LEU A 114 -7.56 16.03 12.32
N GLN A 115 -8.72 16.64 12.59
CA GLN A 115 -9.20 17.79 11.83
C GLN A 115 -8.21 18.95 11.89
N CYS A 116 -7.74 19.32 13.08
CA CYS A 116 -6.73 20.36 13.26
C CYS A 116 -5.45 20.05 12.47
N LEU A 117 -5.00 18.80 12.49
CA LEU A 117 -3.83 18.36 11.73
C LEU A 117 -4.02 18.56 10.23
N LEU A 118 -5.18 18.20 9.68
CA LEU A 118 -5.53 18.36 8.27
C LEU A 118 -5.58 19.84 7.87
N ASP A 119 -6.11 20.71 8.72
CA ASP A 119 -6.18 22.15 8.50
C ASP A 119 -4.78 22.81 8.59
N SER A 120 -3.87 22.20 9.35
CA SER A 120 -2.51 22.70 9.59
C SER A 120 -1.46 22.18 8.60
N THR A 121 -1.83 21.51 7.53
CA THR A 121 -0.90 20.83 6.60
C THR A 121 0.16 21.75 5.97
N LYS A 122 -0.13 23.04 5.78
CA LYS A 122 0.85 24.03 5.28
C LYS A 122 1.99 24.30 6.25
N LYS A 123 1.77 24.06 7.56
CA LYS A 123 2.74 24.23 8.64
C LYS A 123 3.36 22.91 9.10
N ALA A 124 2.80 21.79 8.65
CA ALA A 124 3.26 20.47 8.99
C ALA A 124 4.57 20.11 8.28
N THR A 125 5.39 19.30 8.95
CA THR A 125 6.65 18.81 8.38
C THR A 125 6.40 17.93 7.12
N PRO A 126 7.39 17.80 6.23
CA PRO A 126 7.27 16.91 5.08
C PRO A 126 6.94 15.47 5.46
N ASN A 127 7.46 14.97 6.59
CA ASN A 127 7.20 13.61 7.08
C ASN A 127 5.73 13.44 7.51
N CYS A 128 5.19 14.39 8.26
CA CYS A 128 3.79 14.36 8.65
C CYS A 128 2.88 14.50 7.41
N ASN A 129 3.19 15.39 6.50
CA ASN A 129 2.46 15.53 5.24
C ASN A 129 2.45 14.23 4.41
N LYS A 130 3.58 13.52 4.34
CA LYS A 130 3.68 12.21 3.71
C LYS A 130 2.81 11.17 4.42
N ALA A 131 2.78 11.17 5.75
CA ALA A 131 1.94 10.27 6.54
C ALA A 131 0.44 10.55 6.32
N ILE A 132 0.02 11.82 6.24
CA ILE A 132 -1.36 12.23 5.92
C ILE A 132 -1.79 11.69 4.55
N SER A 133 -0.93 11.82 3.53
CA SER A 133 -1.19 11.30 2.19
C SER A 133 -1.25 9.76 2.18
N ALA A 134 -0.33 9.08 2.85
CA ALA A 134 -0.34 7.62 2.98
C ALA A 134 -1.61 7.11 3.68
N ALA A 135 -2.12 7.84 4.67
CA ALA A 135 -3.38 7.55 5.35
C ALA A 135 -4.63 7.85 4.50
N GLY A 136 -4.48 8.51 3.35
CA GLY A 136 -5.55 8.80 2.40
C GLY A 136 -6.45 9.95 2.78
N TYR A 137 -5.92 10.93 3.45
CA TYR A 137 -6.62 12.17 3.74
C TYR A 137 -6.32 13.29 2.73
N ARG A 138 -5.46 12.97 1.76
CA ARG A 138 -5.15 13.79 0.55
C ARG A 138 -4.74 12.91 -0.61
#